data_da6fc7e5754dfb0df595e9966837c42a
#
_entry.id   da6fc7e5754dfb0df595e9966837c42a
#
_cell.length_a   1.000
_cell.length_b   1.000
_cell.length_c   1.000
_cell.angle_alpha   90.00
_cell.angle_beta   90.00
_cell.angle_gamma   90.00
#
_symmetry.space_group_name_H-M   'P 1'
#
loop_
_entity.id
_entity.type
_entity.pdbx_description
1 polymer ?
#
loop_
_entity_poly.entity_id
_entity_poly.type
_entity_poly.pdbx_seq_one_letter_code
_entity_poly.pdbx_strand_id
1 'polypeptide(L)'
;MKNIEVNKIIDPIPASDGAGVKLKRSIGVEPNYFDPFLMLDEFGSENSEDYIAGFPPHPHRGIETVTYMLAGDFEHKDSTGGEGRMTAGDVQWMKTGSGIIHSEMPAMKEGRLHGFQLWINMPAKLKMSKPEYIY
;
A
#
# COMPACT_ATOMS: atom_id res chain seq x y z
N MET A 1 -32.13 -7.17 -15.29
CA MET A 1 -30.79 -6.77 -14.75
C MET A 1 -29.81 -6.92 -15.89
N LYS A 2 -28.93 -5.92 -16.13
CA LYS A 2 -27.79 -6.11 -17.05
C LYS A 2 -26.73 -6.94 -16.32
N ASN A 3 -26.23 -7.99 -16.97
CA ASN A 3 -25.11 -8.74 -16.44
C ASN A 3 -23.85 -7.85 -16.44
N ILE A 4 -23.06 -7.95 -15.38
CA ILE A 4 -21.73 -7.33 -15.34
C ILE A 4 -20.81 -8.25 -16.15
N GLU A 5 -20.12 -7.67 -17.12
CA GLU A 5 -19.15 -8.36 -17.96
C GLU A 5 -17.74 -7.84 -17.65
N VAL A 6 -16.74 -8.73 -17.70
CA VAL A 6 -15.34 -8.34 -17.58
C VAL A 6 -14.96 -7.60 -18.86
N ASN A 7 -14.65 -6.31 -18.74
CA ASN A 7 -14.26 -5.48 -19.86
C ASN A 7 -12.79 -5.71 -20.27
N LYS A 8 -11.91 -5.85 -19.27
CA LYS A 8 -10.48 -6.01 -19.48
C LYS A 8 -9.81 -6.74 -18.31
N ILE A 9 -8.87 -7.61 -18.62
CA ILE A 9 -7.92 -8.18 -17.66
C ILE A 9 -6.59 -7.48 -17.86
N ILE A 10 -5.94 -7.10 -16.77
CA ILE A 10 -4.63 -6.41 -16.79
C ILE A 10 -3.62 -7.33 -16.11
N ASP A 11 -2.58 -7.68 -16.83
CA ASP A 11 -1.46 -8.40 -16.27
C ASP A 11 -0.57 -7.44 -15.47
N PRO A 12 -0.25 -7.76 -14.21
CA PRO A 12 0.63 -6.92 -13.41
C PRO A 12 2.05 -6.97 -13.95
N ILE A 13 2.75 -5.84 -13.87
CA ILE A 13 4.14 -5.73 -14.27
C ILE A 13 5.08 -5.80 -13.06
N PRO A 14 6.26 -6.41 -13.18
CA PRO A 14 7.28 -6.36 -12.14
C PRO A 14 7.69 -4.91 -11.85
N ALA A 15 7.78 -4.57 -10.58
CA ALA A 15 8.23 -3.28 -10.09
C ALA A 15 9.03 -3.44 -8.79
N SER A 16 9.61 -2.35 -8.32
CA SER A 16 10.29 -2.28 -7.04
C SER A 16 10.01 -0.93 -6.40
N ASP A 17 9.82 -0.92 -5.09
CA ASP A 17 9.58 0.30 -4.32
C ASP A 17 10.24 0.22 -2.93
N GLY A 18 10.15 1.28 -2.14
CA GLY A 18 10.83 1.35 -0.85
C GLY A 18 12.34 1.23 -0.99
N ALA A 19 12.97 0.43 -0.14
CA ALA A 19 14.40 0.16 -0.19
C ALA A 19 14.76 -1.08 -1.05
N GLY A 20 13.93 -1.39 -2.06
CA GLY A 20 14.15 -2.50 -2.98
C GLY A 20 13.18 -3.66 -2.79
N VAL A 21 12.03 -3.42 -2.18
CA VAL A 21 10.96 -4.43 -2.09
C VAL A 21 10.47 -4.78 -3.48
N LYS A 22 10.50 -6.05 -3.84
CA LYS A 22 9.97 -6.54 -5.11
C LYS A 22 8.45 -6.64 -5.06
N LEU A 23 7.80 -6.15 -6.09
CA LEU A 23 6.35 -6.13 -6.18
C LEU A 23 5.86 -6.27 -7.63
N LYS A 24 4.55 -6.44 -7.78
CA LYS A 24 3.86 -6.48 -9.08
C LYS A 24 2.80 -5.38 -9.08
N ARG A 25 2.89 -4.48 -10.04
CA ARG A 25 2.00 -3.32 -10.17
C ARG A 25 0.92 -3.54 -11.21
N SER A 26 -0.34 -3.46 -10.79
CA SER A 26 -1.52 -3.61 -11.67
C SER A 26 -2.12 -2.27 -12.08
N ILE A 27 -2.12 -1.27 -11.18
CA ILE A 27 -2.55 0.11 -11.41
C ILE A 27 -1.38 1.03 -11.06
N GLY A 28 -1.25 2.15 -11.75
CA GLY A 28 -0.16 3.11 -11.53
C GLY A 28 0.87 3.11 -12.66
N VAL A 29 0.49 2.51 -13.80
CA VAL A 29 1.17 2.66 -15.08
C VAL A 29 0.31 3.51 -15.99
N GLU A 30 0.93 4.39 -16.76
CA GLU A 30 0.22 5.27 -17.69
C GLU A 30 -0.27 4.50 -18.94
N PRO A 31 -1.46 4.86 -19.46
CA PRO A 31 -2.44 5.79 -18.89
C PRO A 31 -3.29 5.14 -17.79
N ASN A 32 -3.54 5.89 -16.70
CA ASN A 32 -4.39 5.41 -15.62
C ASN A 32 -5.87 5.70 -15.90
N TYR A 33 -6.64 4.63 -16.13
CA TYR A 33 -8.09 4.69 -16.36
C TYR A 33 -8.93 4.33 -15.13
N PHE A 34 -8.32 4.24 -13.94
CA PHE A 34 -8.95 3.70 -12.73
C PHE A 34 -9.23 4.74 -11.66
N ASP A 35 -9.25 6.04 -12.01
CA ASP A 35 -9.60 7.08 -11.03
C ASP A 35 -10.88 6.69 -10.24
N PRO A 36 -10.87 6.77 -8.91
CA PRO A 36 -9.89 7.40 -8.03
C PRO A 36 -8.69 6.52 -7.62
N PHE A 37 -8.56 5.30 -8.13
CA PHE A 37 -7.46 4.40 -7.78
C PHE A 37 -6.19 4.79 -8.55
N LEU A 38 -5.15 5.14 -7.81
CA LEU A 38 -3.89 5.64 -8.35
C LEU A 38 -2.84 4.55 -8.54
N MET A 39 -2.84 3.55 -7.66
CA MET A 39 -1.86 2.47 -7.65
C MET A 39 -2.44 1.23 -6.98
N LEU A 40 -2.15 0.06 -7.54
CA LEU A 40 -2.36 -1.22 -6.88
C LEU A 40 -1.12 -2.07 -7.07
N ASP A 41 -0.46 -2.37 -5.95
CA ASP A 41 0.71 -3.21 -5.87
C ASP A 41 0.42 -4.48 -5.08
N GLU A 42 0.90 -5.60 -5.60
CA GLU A 42 1.04 -6.85 -4.87
C GLU A 42 2.52 -7.00 -4.48
N PHE A 43 2.78 -7.10 -3.19
CA PHE A 43 4.09 -7.49 -2.67
C PHE A 43 4.00 -8.89 -2.10
N GLY A 44 4.97 -9.75 -2.43
CA GLY A 44 4.93 -11.11 -1.94
C GLY A 44 6.14 -11.91 -2.36
N SER A 45 6.81 -12.51 -1.36
CA SER A 45 7.93 -13.43 -1.55
C SER A 45 8.10 -14.33 -0.33
N GLU A 46 8.67 -15.50 -0.55
CA GLU A 46 9.19 -16.38 0.50
C GLU A 46 10.69 -16.13 0.75
N ASN A 47 11.34 -15.38 -0.16
CA ASN A 47 12.73 -14.97 -0.01
C ASN A 47 12.79 -13.62 0.70
N SER A 48 13.37 -13.61 1.91
CA SER A 48 13.46 -12.39 2.72
C SER A 48 14.27 -11.26 2.06
N GLU A 49 15.22 -11.57 1.20
CA GLU A 49 15.99 -10.54 0.47
C GLU A 49 15.12 -9.66 -0.44
N ASP A 50 13.94 -10.17 -0.84
CA ASP A 50 13.01 -9.46 -1.70
C ASP A 50 12.17 -8.40 -0.95
N TYR A 51 12.10 -8.45 0.40
CA TYR A 51 11.23 -7.59 1.19
C TYR A 51 11.85 -7.02 2.48
N ILE A 52 12.95 -7.61 3.01
CA ILE A 52 13.46 -7.29 4.35
C ILE A 52 13.86 -5.82 4.53
N ALA A 53 14.25 -5.15 3.44
CA ALA A 53 14.61 -3.73 3.47
C ALA A 53 13.40 -2.81 3.72
N GLY A 54 12.19 -3.30 3.47
CA GLY A 54 10.95 -2.61 3.76
C GLY A 54 10.79 -1.27 3.04
N PHE A 55 9.94 -0.46 3.63
CA PHE A 55 9.66 0.92 3.18
C PHE A 55 10.11 1.89 4.27
N PRO A 56 11.37 2.37 4.22
CA PRO A 56 11.91 3.35 5.17
C PRO A 56 11.08 4.65 5.19
N PRO A 57 11.32 5.57 6.12
CA PRO A 57 10.54 6.80 6.24
C PRO A 57 10.37 7.53 4.92
N HIS A 58 9.12 7.69 4.49
CA HIS A 58 8.73 8.37 3.25
C HIS A 58 7.42 9.14 3.44
N PRO A 59 7.18 10.24 2.68
CA PRO A 59 6.02 11.09 2.83
C PRO A 59 4.88 10.67 1.91
N HIS A 60 3.63 10.89 2.40
CA HIS A 60 2.42 10.90 1.57
C HIS A 60 1.60 12.16 1.85
N ARG A 61 0.88 12.64 0.84
CA ARG A 61 -0.02 13.78 0.97
C ARG A 61 -1.16 13.69 -0.03
N GLY A 62 -2.39 13.95 0.44
CA GLY A 62 -3.57 14.11 -0.40
C GLY A 62 -4.07 12.82 -1.06
N ILE A 63 -3.64 11.68 -0.56
CA ILE A 63 -4.10 10.34 -0.96
C ILE A 63 -4.51 9.53 0.25
N GLU A 64 -5.19 8.43 0.03
CA GLU A 64 -5.38 7.38 1.02
C GLU A 64 -4.59 6.15 0.59
N THR A 65 -3.99 5.44 1.54
CA THR A 65 -3.33 4.16 1.30
C THR A 65 -4.06 3.07 2.08
N VAL A 66 -4.26 1.94 1.44
CA VAL A 66 -4.87 0.76 2.07
C VAL A 66 -3.92 -0.40 1.91
N THR A 67 -3.45 -0.93 3.03
CA THR A 67 -2.61 -2.13 3.07
C THR A 67 -3.46 -3.30 3.53
N TYR A 68 -3.46 -4.40 2.78
CA TYR A 68 -4.12 -5.65 3.15
C TYR A 68 -3.10 -6.78 3.21
N MET A 69 -2.97 -7.39 4.39
CA MET A 69 -2.01 -8.46 4.63
C MET A 69 -2.64 -9.83 4.42
N LEU A 70 -2.00 -10.67 3.59
CA LEU A 70 -2.36 -12.07 3.40
C LEU A 70 -1.45 -13.02 4.17
N ALA A 71 -0.18 -12.64 4.36
CA ALA A 71 0.80 -13.40 5.12
C ALA A 71 1.91 -12.48 5.61
N GLY A 72 2.54 -12.86 6.71
CA GLY A 72 3.65 -12.14 7.29
C GLY A 72 3.21 -11.12 8.32
N ASP A 73 4.12 -10.21 8.63
CA ASP A 73 4.04 -9.33 9.76
C ASP A 73 4.76 -8.02 9.43
N PHE A 74 4.02 -6.92 9.51
CA PHE A 74 4.48 -5.58 9.18
C PHE A 74 4.25 -4.62 10.35
N GLU A 75 5.25 -3.83 10.68
CA GLU A 75 5.13 -2.70 11.60
C GLU A 75 5.14 -1.40 10.83
N HIS A 76 4.27 -0.47 11.22
CA HIS A 76 4.37 0.91 10.75
C HIS A 76 4.63 1.88 11.91
N LYS A 77 5.28 2.99 11.59
CA LYS A 77 5.48 4.14 12.47
C LYS A 77 5.32 5.42 11.66
N ASP A 78 4.80 6.47 12.30
CA ASP A 78 4.57 7.73 11.62
C ASP A 78 5.00 8.97 12.40
N SER A 79 5.05 10.11 11.70
CA SER A 79 5.47 11.40 12.22
C SER A 79 4.52 12.04 13.21
N THR A 80 3.32 11.48 13.43
CA THR A 80 2.35 11.94 14.43
C THR A 80 2.48 11.20 15.75
N GLY A 81 3.40 10.22 15.82
CA GLY A 81 3.61 9.33 16.96
C GLY A 81 2.72 8.09 16.93
N GLY A 82 2.05 7.83 15.81
CA GLY A 82 1.30 6.60 15.57
C GLY A 82 2.23 5.44 15.29
N GLU A 83 1.87 4.28 15.80
CA GLU A 83 2.51 3.01 15.49
C GLU A 83 1.47 1.90 15.46
N GLY A 84 1.72 0.86 14.70
CA GLY A 84 0.84 -0.30 14.62
C GLY A 84 1.53 -1.48 14.00
N ARG A 85 0.87 -2.63 14.11
CA ARG A 85 1.33 -3.90 13.56
C ARG A 85 0.19 -4.55 12.80
N MET A 86 0.52 -5.10 11.65
CA MET A 86 -0.40 -5.80 10.76
C MET A 86 0.07 -7.22 10.56
N THR A 87 -0.84 -8.16 10.71
CA THR A 87 -0.62 -9.59 10.46
C THR A 87 -1.60 -10.09 9.39
N ALA A 88 -1.54 -11.37 9.07
CA ALA A 88 -2.44 -11.97 8.06
C ALA A 88 -3.92 -11.74 8.40
N GLY A 89 -4.66 -11.19 7.46
CA GLY A 89 -6.08 -10.83 7.57
C GLY A 89 -6.34 -9.36 7.95
N ASP A 90 -5.31 -8.64 8.41
CA ASP A 90 -5.47 -7.25 8.81
C ASP A 90 -5.53 -6.31 7.60
N VAL A 91 -6.28 -5.23 7.77
CA VAL A 91 -6.36 -4.11 6.84
C VAL A 91 -6.01 -2.82 7.59
N GLN A 92 -5.07 -2.06 7.08
CA GLN A 92 -4.79 -0.71 7.55
C GLN A 92 -5.15 0.31 6.48
N TRP A 93 -5.96 1.28 6.85
CA TRP A 93 -6.35 2.38 5.98
C TRP A 93 -5.80 3.68 6.55
N MET A 94 -4.91 4.34 5.81
CA MET A 94 -4.32 5.62 6.17
C MET A 94 -4.84 6.73 5.25
N LYS A 95 -5.49 7.73 5.83
CA LYS A 95 -5.82 9.00 5.17
C LYS A 95 -4.67 9.96 5.41
N THR A 96 -3.95 10.33 4.38
CA THR A 96 -2.75 11.14 4.54
C THR A 96 -3.02 12.64 4.68
N GLY A 97 -4.16 13.10 4.15
CA GLY A 97 -4.60 14.49 4.29
C GLY A 97 -3.51 15.50 3.94
N SER A 98 -3.24 16.41 4.88
CA SER A 98 -2.25 17.50 4.71
C SER A 98 -0.79 17.02 4.70
N GLY A 99 -0.55 15.77 5.02
CA GLY A 99 0.76 15.13 4.94
C GLY A 99 1.12 14.32 6.16
N ILE A 100 1.78 13.21 5.93
CA ILE A 100 2.32 12.32 6.95
C ILE A 100 3.61 11.70 6.42
N ILE A 101 4.59 11.50 7.29
CA ILE A 101 5.78 10.70 7.01
C ILE A 101 5.61 9.40 7.77
N HIS A 102 5.74 8.27 7.09
CA HIS A 102 5.66 6.98 7.75
C HIS A 102 6.71 5.99 7.23
N SER A 103 6.86 4.90 7.94
CA SER A 103 7.65 3.75 7.53
C SER A 103 6.85 2.48 7.73
N GLU A 104 7.06 1.51 6.85
CA GLU A 104 6.48 0.18 6.92
C GLU A 104 7.61 -0.84 6.83
N MET A 105 7.85 -1.56 7.92
CA MET A 105 8.98 -2.47 8.04
C MET A 105 8.51 -3.89 8.35
N PRO A 106 9.08 -4.92 7.70
CA PRO A 106 8.82 -6.29 8.11
C PRO A 106 9.20 -6.50 9.57
N ALA A 107 8.29 -7.04 10.37
CA ALA A 107 8.52 -7.43 11.75
C ALA A 107 9.00 -8.88 11.86
N MET A 108 9.38 -9.48 10.74
CA MET A 108 9.86 -10.84 10.58
C MET A 108 11.19 -10.86 9.82
N LYS A 109 12.02 -11.86 10.07
CA LYS A 109 13.33 -12.02 9.39
C LYS A 109 13.30 -13.03 8.26
N GLU A 110 12.36 -13.92 8.28
CA GLU A 110 12.20 -15.02 7.32
C GLU A 110 10.72 -15.43 7.24
N GLY A 111 10.38 -16.21 6.24
CA GLY A 111 9.03 -16.68 5.98
C GLY A 111 8.36 -15.90 4.85
N ARG A 112 7.10 -16.21 4.60
CA ARG A 112 6.33 -15.58 3.52
C ARG A 112 5.79 -14.22 3.96
N LEU A 113 6.15 -13.17 3.23
CA LEU A 113 5.45 -11.89 3.26
C LEU A 113 4.54 -11.83 2.04
N HIS A 114 3.25 -11.45 2.21
CA HIS A 114 2.33 -11.28 1.10
C HIS A 114 1.22 -10.30 1.47
N GLY A 115 0.96 -9.35 0.59
CA GLY A 115 -0.12 -8.39 0.74
C GLY A 115 -0.31 -7.51 -0.48
N PHE A 116 -1.24 -6.59 -0.34
CA PHE A 116 -1.56 -5.59 -1.36
C PHE A 116 -1.50 -4.20 -0.77
N GLN A 117 -1.09 -3.23 -1.59
CA GLN A 117 -1.20 -1.82 -1.29
C GLN A 117 -1.99 -1.12 -2.38
N LEU A 118 -3.06 -0.44 -2.00
CA LEU A 118 -3.92 0.36 -2.86
C LEU A 118 -3.77 1.84 -2.51
N TRP A 119 -3.55 2.69 -3.50
CA TRP A 119 -3.62 4.14 -3.34
C TRP A 119 -4.89 4.69 -3.94
N ILE A 120 -5.57 5.55 -3.18
CA ILE A 120 -6.83 6.17 -3.57
C ILE A 120 -6.66 7.69 -3.56
N ASN A 121 -7.02 8.37 -4.63
CA ASN A 121 -6.98 9.82 -4.69
C ASN A 121 -8.05 10.44 -3.78
N MET A 122 -7.65 11.32 -2.88
CA MET A 122 -8.62 12.05 -2.04
C MET A 122 -9.31 13.15 -2.83
N PRO A 123 -10.60 13.39 -2.58
CA PRO A 123 -11.28 14.58 -3.12
C PRO A 123 -10.55 15.86 -2.73
N ALA A 124 -10.50 16.84 -3.62
CA ALA A 124 -9.76 18.10 -3.44
C ALA A 124 -10.04 18.79 -2.08
N LYS A 125 -11.30 18.78 -1.65
CA LYS A 125 -11.75 19.38 -0.38
C LYS A 125 -11.18 18.70 0.88
N LEU A 126 -10.72 17.45 0.76
CA LEU A 126 -10.18 16.63 1.86
C LEU A 126 -8.65 16.53 1.85
N LYS A 127 -7.98 16.98 0.77
CA LYS A 127 -6.53 16.84 0.63
C LYS A 127 -5.71 17.56 1.72
N MET A 128 -6.33 18.52 2.42
CA MET A 128 -5.70 19.27 3.52
C MET A 128 -6.29 18.92 4.89
N SER A 129 -7.05 17.82 5.00
CA SER A 129 -7.56 17.31 6.27
C SER A 129 -6.44 16.78 7.16
N LYS A 130 -6.73 16.61 8.45
CA LYS A 130 -5.80 15.98 9.39
C LYS A 130 -5.57 14.52 8.97
N PRO A 131 -4.31 14.01 9.04
CA PRO A 131 -4.04 12.58 8.86
C PRO A 131 -4.79 11.71 9.87
N GLU A 132 -5.22 10.54 9.42
CA GLU A 132 -6.03 9.61 10.23
C GLU A 132 -5.76 8.16 9.80
N TYR A 133 -5.72 7.23 10.77
CA TYR A 133 -5.71 5.80 10.53
C TYR A 133 -7.04 5.16 10.90
N ILE A 134 -7.43 4.13 10.13
CA ILE A 134 -8.56 3.24 10.37
C ILE A 134 -8.01 1.82 10.32
N TYR A 135 -8.30 1.03 11.34
CA TYR A 135 -7.92 -0.38 11.45
C TYR A 135 -9.15 -1.27 11.43
#